data_732571de44aca08f7c231cbfcb41a3d9
#
_entry.id   732571de44aca08f7c231cbfcb41a3d9
#
_cell.length_a   1.000
_cell.length_b   1.000
_cell.length_c   1.000
_cell.angle_alpha   90.00
_cell.angle_beta   90.00
_cell.angle_gamma   90.00
#
_symmetry.space_group_name_H-M   'P 1'
#
loop_
_entity.id
_entity.type
_entity.pdbx_description
1 polymer ?
#
loop_
_entity_poly.entity_id
_entity_poly.type
_entity_poly.pdbx_seq_one_letter_code
_entity_poly.pdbx_strand_id
1 'polypeptide(L)'
;MSVIQVFGLTPLKGEISIQGSKNAVLPMMAAAVLHRGITVLTNVPVIRDVACMLDILEFLGARCCHKGDCLVIDARNITQTSIPERYVTAMRSSIVVLSALLGRMGEGCSCYPGGCLIGARPIDLHLMVLKSLGAEISETEGHIRAACGKGLTGTEIHLPYPSVGATEQAILGSVLARDVTIIHGAAREPEISQLCRFLNNMGAVICGMGTDHLMIQGCLLYTSDAADE
;
A
#
# COMPACT_ATOMS: atom_id res chain seq x y z
N MET A 1 -14.47 28.30 -6.26
CA MET A 1 -13.01 28.15 -6.05
C MET A 1 -12.69 28.69 -4.66
N SER A 2 -11.97 27.92 -3.83
CA SER A 2 -11.49 28.42 -2.54
C SER A 2 -10.22 29.23 -2.79
N VAL A 3 -10.16 30.44 -2.25
CA VAL A 3 -9.01 31.34 -2.36
C VAL A 3 -8.34 31.40 -0.99
N ILE A 4 -7.03 31.18 -0.95
CA ILE A 4 -6.20 31.38 0.24
C ILE A 4 -5.45 32.70 0.05
N GLN A 5 -5.64 33.63 0.98
CA GLN A 5 -4.93 34.90 1.00
C GLN A 5 -3.86 34.84 2.10
N VAL A 6 -2.62 35.09 1.75
CA VAL A 6 -1.50 35.06 2.69
C VAL A 6 -0.92 36.47 2.84
N PHE A 7 -0.88 36.96 4.08
CA PHE A 7 -0.21 38.21 4.43
C PHE A 7 1.16 37.85 5.02
N GLY A 8 2.22 38.27 4.34
CA GLY A 8 3.59 38.02 4.78
C GLY A 8 4.10 39.03 5.83
N LEU A 9 5.40 38.96 6.13
CA LEU A 9 6.12 39.88 7.03
C LEU A 9 5.76 39.78 8.53
N THR A 10 4.96 38.80 8.94
CA THR A 10 4.69 38.53 10.35
C THR A 10 5.63 37.46 10.86
N PRO A 11 6.49 37.70 11.89
CA PRO A 11 7.31 36.68 12.50
C PRO A 11 6.43 35.58 13.09
N LEU A 12 6.64 34.34 12.66
CA LEU A 12 5.94 33.21 13.23
C LEU A 12 6.68 32.74 14.49
N LYS A 13 5.94 32.58 15.61
CA LYS A 13 6.47 32.08 16.89
C LYS A 13 5.42 31.15 17.50
N GLY A 14 5.81 29.93 17.83
CA GLY A 14 4.95 28.92 18.42
C GLY A 14 5.41 27.50 18.08
N GLU A 15 4.68 26.53 18.63
CA GLU A 15 4.87 25.10 18.38
C GLU A 15 3.64 24.56 17.68
N ILE A 16 3.85 23.64 16.74
CA ILE A 16 2.79 22.91 16.07
C ILE A 16 3.07 21.41 16.12
N SER A 17 2.04 20.61 16.31
CA SER A 17 2.12 19.15 16.16
C SER A 17 1.85 18.79 14.70
N ILE A 18 2.78 18.06 14.09
CA ILE A 18 2.64 17.60 12.70
C ILE A 18 1.95 16.24 12.72
N GLN A 19 0.91 16.09 11.88
CA GLN A 19 0.23 14.81 11.67
C GLN A 19 1.13 13.81 10.93
N GLY A 20 0.78 12.53 11.00
CA GLY A 20 1.47 11.47 10.29
C GLY A 20 1.51 11.66 8.78
N SER A 21 2.47 10.99 8.13
CA SER A 21 2.68 11.09 6.68
C SER A 21 1.59 10.37 5.89
N LYS A 22 1.00 11.06 4.91
CA LYS A 22 0.10 10.46 3.93
C LYS A 22 0.72 9.27 3.21
N ASN A 23 1.95 9.45 2.73
CA ASN A 23 2.62 8.43 1.92
C ASN A 23 3.04 7.20 2.74
N ALA A 24 3.18 7.34 4.05
CA ALA A 24 3.44 6.21 4.93
C ALA A 24 2.15 5.45 5.28
N VAL A 25 1.07 6.16 5.62
CA VAL A 25 -0.14 5.53 6.14
C VAL A 25 -0.92 4.77 5.05
N LEU A 26 -0.99 5.28 3.81
CA LEU A 26 -1.77 4.64 2.75
C LEU A 26 -1.27 3.24 2.39
N PRO A 27 0.03 2.98 2.17
CA PRO A 27 0.51 1.62 1.95
C PRO A 27 0.38 0.72 3.19
N MET A 28 0.46 1.25 4.42
CA MET A 28 0.19 0.48 5.64
C MET A 28 -1.29 0.09 5.75
N MET A 29 -2.23 0.98 5.36
CA MET A 29 -3.64 0.64 5.28
C MET A 29 -3.91 -0.46 4.24
N ALA A 30 -3.25 -0.41 3.07
CA ALA A 30 -3.30 -1.48 2.08
C ALA A 30 -2.70 -2.80 2.63
N ALA A 31 -1.58 -2.71 3.36
CA ALA A 31 -0.94 -3.87 4.00
C ALA A 31 -1.84 -4.57 5.04
N ALA A 32 -2.74 -3.83 5.71
CA ALA A 32 -3.72 -4.41 6.62
C ALA A 32 -4.62 -5.45 5.94
N VAL A 33 -4.82 -5.37 4.62
CA VAL A 33 -5.55 -6.37 3.83
C VAL A 33 -4.84 -7.72 3.82
N LEU A 34 -3.50 -7.75 3.88
CA LEU A 34 -2.72 -9.00 3.86
C LEU A 34 -2.92 -9.84 5.12
N HIS A 35 -3.24 -9.20 6.24
CA HIS A 35 -3.43 -9.85 7.53
C HIS A 35 -4.90 -10.21 7.77
N ARG A 36 -5.16 -11.44 8.27
CA ARG A 36 -6.53 -11.91 8.61
C ARG A 36 -6.88 -11.59 10.07
N GLY A 37 -6.70 -10.33 10.48
CA GLY A 37 -6.88 -9.90 11.86
C GLY A 37 -7.20 -8.42 11.98
N ILE A 38 -6.87 -7.86 13.14
CA ILE A 38 -7.07 -6.46 13.46
C ILE A 38 -5.72 -5.75 13.40
N THR A 39 -5.69 -4.63 12.70
CA THR A 39 -4.52 -3.74 12.62
C THR A 39 -4.86 -2.41 13.26
N VAL A 40 -3.97 -1.89 14.10
CA VAL A 40 -4.10 -0.58 14.73
C VAL A 40 -2.98 0.32 14.23
N LEU A 41 -3.36 1.47 13.69
CA LEU A 41 -2.44 2.53 13.24
C LEU A 41 -2.65 3.77 14.11
N THR A 42 -1.58 4.36 14.58
CA THR A 42 -1.58 5.61 15.35
C THR A 42 -0.95 6.74 14.55
N ASN A 43 -1.21 7.98 14.96
CA ASN A 43 -0.77 9.18 14.25
C ASN A 43 -1.25 9.23 12.79
N VAL A 44 -2.47 8.74 12.54
CA VAL A 44 -3.10 8.75 11.20
C VAL A 44 -3.61 10.13 10.89
N PRO A 45 -3.20 10.75 9.76
CA PRO A 45 -3.65 12.10 9.42
C PRO A 45 -5.11 12.12 8.98
N VAL A 46 -5.82 13.19 9.36
CA VAL A 46 -7.21 13.42 8.94
C VAL A 46 -7.22 14.12 7.59
N ILE A 47 -7.13 13.35 6.52
CA ILE A 47 -7.07 13.85 5.13
C ILE A 47 -7.98 13.05 4.20
N ARG A 48 -8.33 13.63 3.05
CA ARG A 48 -9.23 13.03 2.07
C ARG A 48 -8.74 11.67 1.55
N ASP A 49 -7.44 11.52 1.34
CA ASP A 49 -6.88 10.27 0.80
C ASP A 49 -7.04 9.11 1.80
N VAL A 50 -6.90 9.39 3.11
CA VAL A 50 -7.18 8.40 4.16
C VAL A 50 -8.67 8.01 4.17
N ALA A 51 -9.58 8.98 4.08
CA ALA A 51 -11.00 8.70 4.00
C ALA A 51 -11.34 7.85 2.76
N CYS A 52 -10.77 8.16 1.60
CA CYS A 52 -10.96 7.37 0.38
C CYS A 52 -10.42 5.94 0.52
N MET A 53 -9.26 5.76 1.18
CA MET A 53 -8.72 4.42 1.44
C MET A 53 -9.61 3.63 2.41
N LEU A 54 -10.19 4.30 3.43
CA LEU A 54 -11.16 3.67 4.33
C LEU A 54 -12.39 3.16 3.55
N ASP A 55 -12.95 3.98 2.66
CA ASP A 55 -14.07 3.58 1.81
C ASP A 55 -13.73 2.35 0.94
N ILE A 56 -12.50 2.27 0.41
CA ILE A 56 -12.02 1.10 -0.33
C ILE A 56 -12.00 -0.14 0.58
N LEU A 57 -11.36 -0.03 1.75
CA LEU A 57 -11.22 -1.16 2.68
C LEU A 57 -12.59 -1.67 3.17
N GLU A 58 -13.51 -0.77 3.48
CA GLU A 58 -14.89 -1.12 3.87
C GLU A 58 -15.65 -1.79 2.73
N PHE A 59 -15.50 -1.28 1.51
CA PHE A 59 -16.09 -1.93 0.34
C PHE A 59 -15.53 -3.35 0.14
N LEU A 60 -14.25 -3.57 0.39
CA LEU A 60 -13.63 -4.90 0.30
C LEU A 60 -14.09 -5.85 1.42
N GLY A 61 -14.75 -5.35 2.46
CA GLY A 61 -15.32 -6.13 3.57
C GLY A 61 -14.62 -5.92 4.92
N ALA A 62 -13.67 -5.00 5.03
CA ALA A 62 -13.10 -4.63 6.32
C ALA A 62 -14.10 -3.82 7.16
N ARG A 63 -13.90 -3.80 8.48
CA ARG A 63 -14.57 -2.87 9.38
C ARG A 63 -13.55 -1.87 9.91
N CYS A 64 -13.78 -0.59 9.68
CA CYS A 64 -12.86 0.46 10.05
C CYS A 64 -13.43 1.36 11.13
N CYS A 65 -12.59 1.80 12.07
CA CYS A 65 -12.94 2.79 13.08
C CYS A 65 -11.80 3.79 13.21
N HIS A 66 -12.05 5.03 12.80
CA HIS A 66 -11.08 6.14 12.89
C HIS A 66 -11.54 7.13 13.96
N LYS A 67 -10.78 7.27 15.05
CA LYS A 67 -11.06 8.20 16.15
C LYS A 67 -9.81 9.01 16.48
N GLY A 68 -9.89 10.32 16.29
CA GLY A 68 -8.74 11.20 16.47
C GLY A 68 -7.63 10.82 15.47
N ASP A 69 -6.49 10.45 15.97
CA ASP A 69 -5.32 9.99 15.20
C ASP A 69 -5.15 8.45 15.19
N CYS A 70 -6.08 7.73 15.80
CA CYS A 70 -6.05 6.26 15.88
C CYS A 70 -7.04 5.64 14.91
N LEU A 71 -6.55 4.71 14.09
CA LEU A 71 -7.32 3.96 13.11
C LEU A 71 -7.22 2.45 13.43
N VAL A 72 -8.36 1.82 13.60
CA VAL A 72 -8.51 0.36 13.75
C VAL A 72 -9.12 -0.20 12.47
N ILE A 73 -8.45 -1.20 11.88
CA ILE A 73 -8.88 -1.92 10.68
C ILE A 73 -9.05 -3.40 11.02
N ASP A 74 -10.27 -3.88 11.01
CA ASP A 74 -10.58 -5.30 11.12
C ASP A 74 -10.76 -5.89 9.72
N ALA A 75 -9.71 -6.55 9.24
CA ALA A 75 -9.66 -7.14 7.91
C ALA A 75 -10.00 -8.65 7.89
N ARG A 76 -10.59 -9.22 8.94
CA ARG A 76 -10.91 -10.67 8.98
C ARG A 76 -11.86 -11.10 7.87
N ASN A 77 -12.80 -10.23 7.47
CA ASN A 77 -13.88 -10.53 6.55
C ASN A 77 -13.75 -9.88 5.17
N ILE A 78 -12.53 -9.80 4.62
CA ILE A 78 -12.36 -9.38 3.22
C ILE A 78 -12.97 -10.42 2.30
N THR A 79 -13.93 -10.01 1.45
CA THR A 79 -14.68 -10.88 0.53
C THR A 79 -14.67 -10.36 -0.91
N GLN A 80 -14.41 -9.07 -1.13
CA GLN A 80 -14.39 -8.48 -2.46
C GLN A 80 -12.96 -8.42 -2.99
N THR A 81 -12.80 -8.62 -4.29
CA THR A 81 -11.51 -8.59 -4.99
C THR A 81 -11.44 -7.47 -6.02
N SER A 82 -12.52 -6.68 -6.18
CA SER A 82 -12.60 -5.58 -7.15
C SER A 82 -12.68 -4.23 -6.45
N ILE A 83 -11.81 -3.31 -6.84
CA ILE A 83 -11.81 -1.93 -6.34
C ILE A 83 -12.70 -1.08 -7.25
N PRO A 84 -13.76 -0.43 -6.73
CA PRO A 84 -14.66 0.39 -7.55
C PRO A 84 -13.94 1.56 -8.23
N GLU A 85 -14.26 1.78 -9.50
CA GLU A 85 -13.65 2.82 -10.34
C GLU A 85 -13.67 4.21 -9.71
N ARG A 86 -14.78 4.58 -9.04
CA ARG A 86 -14.91 5.89 -8.37
C ARG A 86 -13.80 6.16 -7.33
N TYR A 87 -13.27 5.14 -6.70
CA TYR A 87 -12.17 5.29 -5.72
C TYR A 87 -10.81 5.32 -6.41
N VAL A 88 -10.63 4.50 -7.44
CA VAL A 88 -9.37 4.45 -8.19
C VAL A 88 -9.12 5.76 -8.93
N THR A 89 -10.15 6.35 -9.51
CA THR A 89 -10.08 7.66 -10.17
C THR A 89 -9.88 8.82 -9.19
N ALA A 90 -10.40 8.69 -7.95
CA ALA A 90 -10.25 9.71 -6.91
C ALA A 90 -8.87 9.69 -6.24
N MET A 91 -8.22 8.53 -6.15
CA MET A 91 -6.96 8.36 -5.43
C MET A 91 -6.01 7.39 -6.16
N ARG A 92 -4.92 7.92 -6.71
CA ARG A 92 -3.95 7.14 -7.48
C ARG A 92 -3.31 5.99 -6.68
N SER A 93 -2.98 6.21 -5.40
CA SER A 93 -2.35 5.20 -4.53
C SER A 93 -3.25 3.99 -4.25
N SER A 94 -4.52 4.00 -4.68
CA SER A 94 -5.38 2.82 -4.61
C SER A 94 -4.83 1.60 -5.36
N ILE A 95 -3.97 1.82 -6.36
CA ILE A 95 -3.35 0.73 -7.15
C ILE A 95 -2.54 -0.25 -6.29
N VAL A 96 -1.95 0.19 -5.18
CA VAL A 96 -1.15 -0.68 -4.30
C VAL A 96 -2.01 -1.73 -3.58
N VAL A 97 -3.33 -1.48 -3.44
CA VAL A 97 -4.29 -2.45 -2.87
C VAL A 97 -4.39 -3.71 -3.75
N LEU A 98 -4.13 -3.58 -5.05
CA LEU A 98 -4.15 -4.72 -5.97
C LEU A 98 -3.13 -5.80 -5.57
N SER A 99 -1.91 -5.43 -5.12
CA SER A 99 -0.93 -6.39 -4.60
C SER A 99 -1.42 -7.09 -3.35
N ALA A 100 -2.04 -6.34 -2.43
CA ALA A 100 -2.56 -6.91 -1.20
C ALA A 100 -3.70 -7.91 -1.48
N LEU A 101 -4.58 -7.61 -2.44
CA LEU A 101 -5.63 -8.52 -2.89
C LEU A 101 -5.04 -9.78 -3.54
N LEU A 102 -4.07 -9.63 -4.42
CA LEU A 102 -3.38 -10.77 -5.04
C LEU A 102 -2.71 -11.67 -4.00
N GLY A 103 -1.95 -11.10 -3.06
CA GLY A 103 -1.29 -11.86 -2.01
C GLY A 103 -2.27 -12.63 -1.13
N ARG A 104 -3.42 -12.03 -0.78
CA ARG A 104 -4.41 -12.62 0.13
C ARG A 104 -5.44 -13.50 -0.55
N MET A 105 -5.97 -13.05 -1.71
CA MET A 105 -7.14 -13.64 -2.36
C MET A 105 -6.77 -14.42 -3.63
N GLY A 106 -5.55 -14.24 -4.16
CA GLY A 106 -5.11 -14.84 -5.41
C GLY A 106 -5.62 -14.11 -6.65
N GLU A 107 -6.49 -13.13 -6.50
CA GLU A 107 -6.97 -12.29 -7.60
C GLU A 107 -7.30 -10.87 -7.14
N GLY A 108 -7.32 -9.95 -8.07
CA GLY A 108 -7.73 -8.57 -7.84
C GLY A 108 -8.13 -7.89 -9.14
N CYS A 109 -9.07 -6.95 -9.05
CA CYS A 109 -9.49 -6.12 -10.16
C CYS A 109 -9.44 -4.65 -9.77
N SER A 110 -8.96 -3.82 -10.68
CA SER A 110 -8.89 -2.37 -10.56
C SER A 110 -9.16 -1.74 -11.93
N CYS A 111 -9.26 -0.43 -11.99
CA CYS A 111 -9.16 0.30 -13.25
C CYS A 111 -7.86 1.11 -13.29
N TYR A 112 -7.59 1.75 -14.41
CA TYR A 112 -6.47 2.69 -14.49
C TYR A 112 -6.74 3.88 -13.55
N PRO A 113 -5.77 4.24 -12.69
CA PRO A 113 -5.94 5.38 -11.79
C PRO A 113 -6.13 6.65 -12.60
N GLY A 114 -7.07 7.49 -12.13
CA GLY A 114 -7.39 8.76 -12.76
C GLY A 114 -6.17 9.66 -12.92
N GLY A 115 -6.23 10.54 -13.92
CA GLY A 115 -5.16 11.48 -14.21
C GLY A 115 -4.86 12.41 -13.04
N CYS A 116 -3.59 12.56 -12.71
CA CYS A 116 -3.15 13.61 -11.80
C CYS A 116 -3.02 14.91 -12.61
N LEU A 117 -3.49 16.04 -12.06
CA LEU A 117 -3.33 17.38 -12.65
C LEU A 117 -1.86 17.77 -12.92
N ILE A 118 -0.91 17.03 -12.34
CA ILE A 118 0.55 17.26 -12.43
C ILE A 118 1.16 16.57 -13.67
N GLY A 119 0.45 15.63 -14.32
CA GLY A 119 0.91 14.94 -15.54
C GLY A 119 0.64 13.45 -15.58
N ALA A 120 0.97 12.81 -16.71
CA ALA A 120 0.86 11.38 -16.91
C ALA A 120 1.80 10.63 -15.95
N ARG A 121 1.26 9.71 -15.18
CA ARG A 121 2.03 8.81 -14.30
C ARG A 121 1.65 7.39 -14.65
N PRO A 122 2.35 6.75 -15.58
CA PRO A 122 2.06 5.39 -16.00
C PRO A 122 2.16 4.41 -14.82
N ILE A 123 1.47 3.29 -14.91
CA ILE A 123 1.49 2.20 -13.93
C ILE A 123 2.23 0.97 -14.46
N ASP A 124 2.97 1.14 -15.54
CA ASP A 124 3.75 0.09 -16.21
C ASP A 124 4.67 -0.65 -15.24
N LEU A 125 5.38 0.07 -14.36
CA LEU A 125 6.24 -0.56 -13.34
C LEU A 125 5.42 -1.34 -12.30
N HIS A 126 4.22 -0.88 -11.95
CA HIS A 126 3.34 -1.64 -11.06
C HIS A 126 2.93 -2.97 -11.69
N LEU A 127 2.53 -2.95 -12.97
CA LEU A 127 2.13 -4.15 -13.70
C LEU A 127 3.33 -5.07 -13.96
N MET A 128 4.50 -4.50 -14.27
CA MET A 128 5.75 -5.25 -14.43
C MET A 128 6.08 -6.04 -13.15
N VAL A 129 6.01 -5.40 -12.00
CA VAL A 129 6.26 -6.03 -10.68
C VAL A 129 5.31 -7.21 -10.45
N LEU A 130 4.00 -7.04 -10.68
CA LEU A 130 3.03 -8.11 -10.48
C LEU A 130 3.27 -9.29 -11.44
N LYS A 131 3.60 -9.00 -12.72
CA LYS A 131 3.96 -10.03 -13.70
C LYS A 131 5.23 -10.78 -13.28
N SER A 132 6.23 -10.09 -12.76
CA SER A 132 7.47 -10.71 -12.25
C SER A 132 7.19 -11.67 -11.10
N LEU A 133 6.25 -11.35 -10.21
CA LEU A 133 5.80 -12.22 -9.13
C LEU A 133 4.88 -13.37 -9.60
N GLY A 134 4.64 -13.50 -10.91
CA GLY A 134 3.86 -14.60 -11.49
C GLY A 134 2.35 -14.31 -11.62
N ALA A 135 1.91 -13.06 -11.50
CA ALA A 135 0.53 -12.72 -11.77
C ALA A 135 0.24 -12.67 -13.29
N GLU A 136 -0.86 -13.27 -13.69
CA GLU A 136 -1.45 -13.10 -15.02
C GLU A 136 -2.28 -11.82 -15.01
N ILE A 137 -1.97 -10.89 -15.93
CA ILE A 137 -2.65 -9.60 -16.02
C ILE A 137 -3.38 -9.51 -17.35
N SER A 138 -4.66 -9.21 -17.31
CA SER A 138 -5.46 -8.85 -18.46
C SER A 138 -5.97 -7.42 -18.35
N GLU A 139 -5.90 -6.69 -19.44
CA GLU A 139 -6.30 -5.29 -19.55
C GLU A 139 -7.41 -5.19 -20.59
N THR A 140 -8.61 -4.80 -20.19
CA THR A 140 -9.78 -4.73 -21.07
C THR A 140 -10.61 -3.49 -20.70
N GLU A 141 -10.88 -2.64 -21.67
CA GLU A 141 -11.75 -1.46 -21.51
C GLU A 141 -11.40 -0.56 -20.33
N GLY A 142 -10.10 -0.35 -20.06
CA GLY A 142 -9.64 0.47 -18.94
C GLY A 142 -9.65 -0.23 -17.58
N HIS A 143 -10.02 -1.50 -17.53
CA HIS A 143 -9.94 -2.34 -16.34
C HIS A 143 -8.71 -3.23 -16.37
N ILE A 144 -8.15 -3.45 -15.18
CA ILE A 144 -6.98 -4.31 -14.94
C ILE A 144 -7.47 -5.45 -14.06
N ARG A 145 -7.41 -6.67 -14.59
CA ARG A 145 -7.59 -7.88 -13.79
C ARG A 145 -6.25 -8.57 -13.64
N ALA A 146 -5.91 -8.90 -12.40
CA ALA A 146 -4.72 -9.67 -12.08
C ALA A 146 -5.12 -10.92 -11.31
N ALA A 147 -4.51 -12.06 -11.62
CA ALA A 147 -4.78 -13.34 -10.97
C ALA A 147 -3.49 -14.15 -10.83
N CYS A 148 -3.40 -14.95 -9.77
CA CYS A 148 -2.28 -15.86 -9.53
C CYS A 148 -2.80 -17.19 -8.97
N GLY A 149 -3.24 -18.09 -9.86
CA GLY A 149 -3.92 -19.34 -9.49
C GLY A 149 -3.16 -20.26 -8.52
N LYS A 150 -1.82 -20.15 -8.48
CA LYS A 150 -0.95 -20.89 -7.55
C LYS A 150 -0.34 -20.02 -6.44
N GLY A 151 -0.83 -18.77 -6.27
CA GLY A 151 -0.22 -17.75 -5.41
C GLY A 151 0.99 -17.09 -6.07
N LEU A 152 1.38 -15.93 -5.55
CA LEU A 152 2.58 -15.21 -5.99
C LEU A 152 3.85 -15.98 -5.61
N THR A 153 4.90 -15.81 -6.39
CA THR A 153 6.18 -16.50 -6.18
C THR A 153 7.31 -15.46 -6.18
N GLY A 154 8.18 -15.56 -5.19
CA GLY A 154 9.36 -14.73 -5.06
C GLY A 154 10.29 -14.85 -6.27
N THR A 155 10.94 -13.75 -6.60
CA THR A 155 11.83 -13.62 -7.76
C THR A 155 12.76 -12.41 -7.60
N GLU A 156 13.71 -12.27 -8.51
CA GLU A 156 14.48 -11.03 -8.63
C GLU A 156 13.72 -10.02 -9.47
N ILE A 157 13.51 -8.80 -8.91
CA ILE A 157 12.84 -7.68 -9.56
C ILE A 157 13.85 -6.55 -9.74
N HIS A 158 14.06 -6.12 -10.98
CA HIS A 158 14.93 -5.01 -11.31
C HIS A 158 14.10 -3.80 -11.74
N LEU A 159 14.02 -2.78 -10.87
CA LEU A 159 13.36 -1.52 -11.19
C LEU A 159 14.33 -0.65 -12.01
N PRO A 160 13.95 -0.18 -13.22
CA PRO A 160 14.82 0.61 -14.08
C PRO A 160 15.18 1.98 -13.49
N TYR A 161 14.38 2.47 -12.56
CA TYR A 161 14.61 3.64 -11.73
C TYR A 161 13.86 3.52 -10.41
N PRO A 162 14.29 4.22 -9.33
CA PRO A 162 13.60 4.18 -8.04
C PRO A 162 12.19 4.76 -8.18
N SER A 163 11.18 3.91 -7.98
CA SER A 163 9.77 4.28 -7.98
C SER A 163 9.14 3.87 -6.67
N VAL A 164 8.67 4.84 -5.87
CA VAL A 164 8.03 4.59 -4.57
C VAL A 164 6.86 3.62 -4.75
N GLY A 165 5.92 3.92 -5.64
CA GLY A 165 4.73 3.09 -5.83
C GLY A 165 5.04 1.68 -6.35
N ALA A 166 6.02 1.52 -7.26
CA ALA A 166 6.43 0.19 -7.72
C ALA A 166 7.14 -0.60 -6.61
N THR A 167 7.92 0.08 -5.76
CA THR A 167 8.56 -0.54 -4.59
C THR A 167 7.52 -0.98 -3.56
N GLU A 168 6.52 -0.14 -3.25
CA GLU A 168 5.38 -0.50 -2.39
C GLU A 168 4.63 -1.71 -2.96
N GLN A 169 4.37 -1.70 -4.27
CA GLN A 169 3.70 -2.80 -4.99
C GLN A 169 4.48 -4.11 -4.84
N ALA A 170 5.82 -4.05 -5.02
CA ALA A 170 6.70 -5.21 -4.89
C ALA A 170 6.72 -5.73 -3.46
N ILE A 171 6.85 -4.86 -2.46
CA ILE A 171 6.83 -5.25 -1.04
C ILE A 171 5.52 -5.96 -0.71
N LEU A 172 4.37 -5.33 -0.98
CA LEU A 172 3.07 -5.87 -0.64
C LEU A 172 2.76 -7.20 -1.35
N GLY A 173 3.20 -7.35 -2.61
CA GLY A 173 3.02 -8.59 -3.36
C GLY A 173 3.92 -9.72 -2.87
N SER A 174 5.11 -9.39 -2.37
CA SER A 174 6.12 -10.38 -1.97
C SER A 174 5.93 -10.95 -0.57
N VAL A 175 5.30 -10.20 0.34
CA VAL A 175 5.19 -10.58 1.76
C VAL A 175 4.50 -11.92 1.98
N LEU A 176 3.48 -12.25 1.17
CA LEU A 176 2.79 -13.54 1.21
C LEU A 176 3.16 -14.46 0.03
N ALA A 177 4.13 -14.06 -0.80
CA ALA A 177 4.60 -14.89 -1.91
C ALA A 177 5.35 -16.13 -1.39
N ARG A 178 5.44 -17.17 -2.21
CA ARG A 178 6.33 -18.29 -1.94
C ARG A 178 7.76 -17.87 -2.25
N ASP A 179 8.72 -18.42 -1.51
CA ASP A 179 10.14 -18.18 -1.71
C ASP A 179 10.59 -16.72 -1.40
N VAL A 180 11.80 -16.38 -1.80
CA VAL A 180 12.43 -15.09 -1.55
C VAL A 180 12.24 -14.16 -2.75
N THR A 181 11.93 -12.91 -2.48
CA THR A 181 11.97 -11.83 -3.48
C THR A 181 13.18 -10.92 -3.20
N ILE A 182 13.93 -10.57 -4.24
CA ILE A 182 14.99 -9.56 -4.18
C ILE A 182 14.59 -8.42 -5.09
N ILE A 183 14.55 -7.20 -4.55
CA ILE A 183 14.23 -5.99 -5.31
C ILE A 183 15.51 -5.18 -5.48
N HIS A 184 15.93 -4.95 -6.72
CA HIS A 184 17.03 -4.09 -7.11
C HIS A 184 16.49 -2.74 -7.61
N GLY A 185 17.13 -1.64 -7.23
CA GLY A 185 16.69 -0.29 -7.59
C GLY A 185 15.45 0.17 -6.78
N ALA A 186 15.24 -0.38 -5.58
CA ALA A 186 14.16 0.03 -4.70
C ALA A 186 14.28 1.52 -4.32
N ALA A 187 13.13 2.15 -4.14
CA ALA A 187 13.03 3.50 -3.58
C ALA A 187 13.51 3.52 -2.12
N ARG A 188 14.16 4.62 -1.69
CA ARG A 188 14.79 4.73 -0.37
C ARG A 188 14.08 5.72 0.54
N GLU A 189 12.96 6.26 0.10
CA GLU A 189 12.17 7.23 0.84
C GLU A 189 11.78 6.68 2.23
N PRO A 190 11.65 7.54 3.23
CA PRO A 190 11.35 7.12 4.61
C PRO A 190 10.09 6.27 4.72
N GLU A 191 9.08 6.52 3.90
CA GLU A 191 7.83 5.76 3.87
C GLU A 191 8.03 4.29 3.48
N ILE A 192 9.00 3.98 2.60
CA ILE A 192 9.35 2.60 2.26
C ILE A 192 9.93 1.88 3.48
N SER A 193 10.87 2.53 4.18
CA SER A 193 11.44 1.97 5.41
C SER A 193 10.39 1.78 6.50
N GLN A 194 9.41 2.69 6.59
CA GLN A 194 8.31 2.59 7.54
C GLN A 194 7.36 1.44 7.20
N LEU A 195 7.02 1.26 5.92
CA LEU A 195 6.22 0.12 5.45
C LEU A 195 6.91 -1.21 5.78
N CYS A 196 8.22 -1.33 5.52
CA CYS A 196 8.98 -2.53 5.84
C CYS A 196 8.99 -2.83 7.35
N ARG A 197 9.21 -1.82 8.19
CA ARG A 197 9.16 -1.97 9.67
C ARG A 197 7.76 -2.40 10.14
N PHE A 198 6.73 -1.77 9.59
CA PHE A 198 5.35 -2.11 9.91
C PHE A 198 5.06 -3.58 9.58
N LEU A 199 5.45 -4.04 8.38
CA LEU A 199 5.26 -5.44 7.97
C LEU A 199 6.12 -6.40 8.81
N ASN A 200 7.36 -6.04 9.16
CA ASN A 200 8.21 -6.84 10.05
C ASN A 200 7.58 -6.99 11.45
N ASN A 201 6.93 -5.94 11.96
CA ASN A 201 6.17 -6.04 13.22
C ASN A 201 4.94 -6.96 13.11
N MET A 202 4.48 -7.23 11.89
CA MET A 202 3.41 -8.20 11.61
C MET A 202 3.96 -9.60 11.28
N GLY A 203 5.25 -9.84 11.48
CA GLY A 203 5.90 -11.13 11.27
C GLY A 203 6.53 -11.34 9.89
N ALA A 204 6.54 -10.33 9.01
CA ALA A 204 7.30 -10.40 7.78
C ALA A 204 8.81 -10.41 8.04
N VAL A 205 9.58 -10.91 7.08
CA VAL A 205 11.05 -10.90 7.12
C VAL A 205 11.55 -10.07 5.94
N ILE A 206 11.79 -8.77 6.18
CA ILE A 206 12.27 -7.82 5.17
C ILE A 206 13.59 -7.24 5.65
N CYS A 207 14.63 -7.36 4.82
CA CYS A 207 15.98 -6.85 5.05
C CYS A 207 16.35 -5.80 3.99
N GLY A 208 17.38 -4.98 4.28
CA GLY A 208 17.88 -3.97 3.33
C GLY A 208 17.14 -2.63 3.36
N MET A 209 16.31 -2.38 4.39
CA MET A 209 15.55 -1.11 4.54
C MET A 209 16.47 0.11 4.44
N GLY A 210 16.04 1.11 3.64
CA GLY A 210 16.80 2.34 3.40
C GLY A 210 17.91 2.21 2.36
N THR A 211 18.08 1.03 1.76
CA THR A 211 18.97 0.81 0.61
C THR A 211 18.17 0.61 -0.67
N ASP A 212 18.85 0.51 -1.80
CA ASP A 212 18.25 0.18 -3.09
C ASP A 212 18.10 -1.33 -3.33
N HIS A 213 18.44 -2.14 -2.33
CA HIS A 213 18.30 -3.60 -2.37
C HIS A 213 17.45 -4.06 -1.20
N LEU A 214 16.28 -4.61 -1.48
CA LEU A 214 15.40 -5.19 -0.46
C LEU A 214 15.33 -6.71 -0.69
N MET A 215 15.45 -7.47 0.39
CA MET A 215 15.19 -8.90 0.41
C MET A 215 13.97 -9.18 1.26
N ILE A 216 13.00 -9.92 0.71
CA ILE A 216 11.73 -10.24 1.35
C ILE A 216 11.55 -11.75 1.34
N GLN A 217 11.50 -12.34 2.52
CA GLN A 217 11.11 -13.75 2.68
C GLN A 217 9.60 -13.82 2.81
N GLY A 218 8.93 -14.48 1.89
CA GLY A 218 7.49 -14.67 1.96
C GLY A 218 7.09 -15.54 3.16
N CYS A 219 6.09 -15.10 3.92
CA CYS A 219 5.62 -15.78 5.12
C CYS A 219 4.17 -15.41 5.43
N LEU A 220 3.54 -16.13 6.37
CA LEU A 220 2.24 -15.73 6.91
C LEU A 220 2.42 -14.59 7.90
N LEU A 221 1.55 -13.57 7.76
CA LEU A 221 1.49 -12.46 8.71
C LEU A 221 0.57 -12.82 9.89
N TYR A 222 0.97 -12.39 11.07
CA TYR A 222 0.18 -12.51 12.31
C TYR A 222 0.27 -11.21 13.12
N THR A 223 -0.72 -10.93 13.94
CA THR A 223 -0.55 -9.94 15.00
C THR A 223 0.34 -10.56 16.05
N SER A 224 1.48 -9.92 16.33
CA SER A 224 2.16 -10.20 17.57
C SER A 224 1.26 -9.64 18.69
N ASP A 225 0.52 -10.48 19.37
CA ASP A 225 0.13 -10.21 20.76
C ASP A 225 1.43 -10.27 21.60
N ALA A 226 2.34 -9.34 21.31
CA ALA A 226 3.54 -9.10 22.11
C ALA A 226 3.12 -8.32 23.36
N ALA A 227 2.31 -8.96 24.18
CA ALA A 227 1.94 -8.53 25.51
C ALA A 227 1.98 -9.69 26.51
N ASP A 228 2.75 -10.73 26.21
CA ASP A 228 3.05 -11.78 27.18
C ASP A 228 4.51 -12.25 26.98
N GLU A 229 5.45 -11.44 27.54
CA GLU A 229 6.64 -11.91 28.28
C GLU A 229 7.38 -10.71 28.86
#